data_10a7927b5021451280dea5842ae699ac
#
_entry.id   10a7927b5021451280dea5842ae699ac
#
_cell.length_a   1.000
_cell.length_b   1.000
_cell.length_c   1.000
_cell.angle_alpha   90.00
_cell.angle_beta   90.00
_cell.angle_gamma   90.00
#
_symmetry.space_group_name_H-M   'P 1'
#
loop_
_entity.id
_entity.type
_entity.pdbx_description
1 polymer ?
#
loop_
_entity_poly.entity_id
_entity_poly.type
_entity_poly.pdbx_seq_one_letter_code
_entity_poly.pdbx_strand_id
1 'polypeptide(L)'
;MQRSKVPEDFLSLAGACWQERTFPMQKFYRLSVNIVKILTLLLAVFLFIGSFLTTCYAENMETQQVLLRFDNPLWNLLELAGYGLLFVCCLSLSGKAGVKFRRGLLVFTLGLILLLGGVLIVFGRTVPAADALSVYNAAAEWILGNKDIIHPTVSYLSYYPQQIGLMAFLELLLRLWNLTGLSAPAWHFVKLVYVCLLCVAVLFQYRSLRYLWPDDWEPVSCCYLILVCCNLPMILYSSFVYGEIPSFAMLSVGLFLLLKLL
;
A
#
# COMPACT_ATOMS: atom_id res chain seq x y z
N MET A 1 -25.39 59.70 1.63
CA MET A 1 -25.24 58.29 1.29
C MET A 1 -25.69 57.46 2.53
N GLN A 2 -26.95 57.04 2.57
CA GLN A 2 -27.49 56.28 3.68
C GLN A 2 -27.13 54.80 3.49
N ARG A 3 -26.33 54.25 4.39
CA ARG A 3 -26.08 52.80 4.44
C ARG A 3 -27.37 52.14 4.96
N SER A 4 -28.06 51.37 4.12
CA SER A 4 -29.15 50.52 4.52
C SER A 4 -28.62 49.48 5.48
N LYS A 5 -29.06 49.49 6.74
CA LYS A 5 -28.81 48.44 7.71
C LYS A 5 -29.58 47.20 7.23
N VAL A 6 -28.84 46.10 6.93
CA VAL A 6 -29.45 44.80 6.70
C VAL A 6 -30.14 44.37 8.01
N PRO A 7 -31.39 43.97 7.99
CA PRO A 7 -32.11 43.52 9.20
C PRO A 7 -31.36 42.34 9.85
N GLU A 8 -31.14 42.44 11.16
CA GLU A 8 -30.44 41.37 11.93
C GLU A 8 -31.20 40.04 11.87
N ASP A 9 -32.49 40.06 11.65
CA ASP A 9 -33.34 38.89 11.48
C ASP A 9 -32.99 38.06 10.23
N PHE A 10 -32.43 38.68 9.17
CA PHE A 10 -32.07 37.98 7.96
C PHE A 10 -30.79 37.14 8.16
N LEU A 11 -29.86 37.61 9.00
CA LEU A 11 -28.61 36.88 9.32
C LEU A 11 -28.90 35.71 10.28
N SER A 12 -29.89 35.83 11.17
CA SER A 12 -30.28 34.74 12.06
C SER A 12 -31.01 33.62 11.33
N LEU A 13 -31.88 33.93 10.38
CA LEU A 13 -32.57 32.95 9.53
C LEU A 13 -31.62 32.23 8.58
N ALA A 14 -30.65 32.94 8.02
CA ALA A 14 -29.60 32.33 7.17
C ALA A 14 -28.72 31.37 7.99
N GLY A 15 -28.32 31.77 9.20
CA GLY A 15 -27.54 30.93 10.12
C GLY A 15 -28.29 29.65 10.53
N ALA A 16 -29.57 29.76 10.86
CA ALA A 16 -30.41 28.61 11.22
C ALA A 16 -30.58 27.63 10.03
N CYS A 17 -30.78 28.15 8.82
CA CYS A 17 -30.95 27.34 7.62
C CYS A 17 -29.65 26.61 7.22
N TRP A 18 -28.47 27.19 7.49
CA TRP A 18 -27.19 26.54 7.29
C TRP A 18 -26.93 25.46 8.35
N GLN A 19 -27.33 25.71 9.58
CA GLN A 19 -27.12 24.77 10.68
C GLN A 19 -28.00 23.50 10.55
N GLU A 20 -29.22 23.64 10.04
CA GLU A 20 -30.10 22.49 9.75
C GLU A 20 -29.60 21.62 8.58
N ARG A 21 -28.97 22.20 7.56
CA ARG A 21 -28.43 21.43 6.42
C ARG A 21 -27.15 20.68 6.75
N THR A 22 -26.35 21.15 7.70
CA THR A 22 -25.10 20.48 8.08
C THR A 22 -25.34 19.27 8.97
N PHE A 23 -26.44 19.23 9.73
CA PHE A 23 -26.78 18.17 10.67
C PHE A 23 -27.01 16.79 10.01
N PRO A 24 -27.77 16.66 8.91
CA PRO A 24 -27.95 15.37 8.23
C PRO A 24 -26.67 14.89 7.55
N MET A 25 -25.85 15.78 6.99
CA MET A 25 -24.56 15.41 6.37
C MET A 25 -23.57 14.86 7.39
N GLN A 26 -23.48 15.43 8.58
CA GLN A 26 -22.62 14.93 9.65
C GLN A 26 -23.05 13.54 10.15
N LYS A 27 -24.36 13.30 10.27
CA LYS A 27 -24.88 11.97 10.62
C LYS A 27 -24.55 10.94 9.55
N PHE A 28 -24.76 11.30 8.29
CA PHE A 28 -24.44 10.43 7.15
C PHE A 28 -22.92 10.13 7.09
N TYR A 29 -22.09 11.14 7.27
CA TYR A 29 -20.63 10.96 7.33
C TYR A 29 -20.21 10.00 8.46
N ARG A 30 -20.71 10.21 9.70
CA ARG A 30 -20.43 9.32 10.82
C ARG A 30 -20.90 7.89 10.57
N LEU A 31 -22.08 7.72 9.97
CA LEU A 31 -22.61 6.41 9.59
C LEU A 31 -21.69 5.73 8.57
N SER A 32 -21.29 6.45 7.52
CA SER A 32 -20.40 5.93 6.48
C SER A 32 -19.03 5.52 7.05
N VAL A 33 -18.45 6.33 7.92
CA VAL A 33 -17.19 6.02 8.61
C VAL A 33 -17.33 4.76 9.47
N ASN A 34 -18.44 4.63 10.22
CA ASN A 34 -18.68 3.44 11.04
C ASN A 34 -18.89 2.18 10.20
N ILE A 35 -19.61 2.28 9.08
CA ILE A 35 -19.77 1.17 8.14
C ILE A 35 -18.41 0.73 7.60
N VAL A 36 -17.58 1.68 7.13
CA VAL A 36 -16.23 1.37 6.64
C VAL A 36 -15.38 0.71 7.72
N LYS A 37 -15.40 1.23 8.96
CA LYS A 37 -14.68 0.62 10.08
C LYS A 37 -15.11 -0.83 10.34
N ILE A 38 -16.42 -1.08 10.35
CA ILE A 38 -16.98 -2.42 10.58
C ILE A 38 -16.58 -3.36 9.45
N LEU A 39 -16.73 -2.94 8.19
CA LEU A 39 -16.35 -3.76 7.04
C LEU A 39 -14.84 -4.07 7.03
N THR A 40 -14.01 -3.08 7.36
CA THR A 40 -12.56 -3.26 7.47
C THR A 40 -12.21 -4.24 8.59
N LEU A 41 -12.88 -4.13 9.74
CA LEU A 41 -12.68 -5.06 10.85
C LEU A 41 -13.09 -6.48 10.49
N LEU A 42 -14.26 -6.66 9.86
CA LEU A 42 -14.74 -7.97 9.42
C LEU A 42 -13.79 -8.59 8.40
N LEU A 43 -13.32 -7.81 7.43
CA LEU A 43 -12.34 -8.28 6.45
C LEU A 43 -11.01 -8.66 7.13
N ALA A 44 -10.53 -7.83 8.06
CA ALA A 44 -9.30 -8.12 8.80
C ALA A 44 -9.41 -9.41 9.64
N VAL A 45 -10.55 -9.62 10.31
CA VAL A 45 -10.83 -10.86 11.08
C VAL A 45 -10.89 -12.06 10.16
N PHE A 46 -11.56 -11.95 9.02
CA PHE A 46 -11.64 -13.03 8.04
C PHE A 46 -10.26 -13.42 7.49
N LEU A 47 -9.47 -12.42 7.08
CA LEU A 47 -8.10 -12.64 6.60
C LEU A 47 -7.19 -13.22 7.69
N PHE A 48 -7.34 -12.73 8.92
CA PHE A 48 -6.59 -13.24 10.08
C PHE A 48 -6.91 -14.72 10.34
N ILE A 49 -8.18 -15.10 10.37
CA ILE A 49 -8.59 -16.49 10.59
C ILE A 49 -8.05 -17.37 9.47
N GLY A 50 -8.19 -16.95 8.21
CA GLY A 50 -7.64 -17.67 7.07
C GLY A 50 -6.13 -17.87 7.17
N SER A 51 -5.37 -16.81 7.39
CA SER A 51 -3.91 -16.87 7.53
C SER A 51 -3.45 -17.63 8.77
N PHE A 52 -4.24 -17.61 9.84
CA PHE A 52 -3.93 -18.32 11.07
C PHE A 52 -4.13 -19.85 10.95
N LEU A 53 -5.11 -20.26 10.16
CA LEU A 53 -5.45 -21.69 10.03
C LEU A 53 -4.75 -22.38 8.86
N THR A 54 -4.34 -21.63 7.85
CA THR A 54 -3.86 -22.21 6.59
C THR A 54 -2.66 -21.50 6.01
N THR A 55 -1.74 -22.26 5.45
CA THR A 55 -0.68 -21.77 4.57
C THR A 55 -0.89 -22.29 3.15
N CYS A 56 -0.62 -21.41 2.18
CA CYS A 56 -0.67 -21.76 0.77
C CYS A 56 0.71 -22.22 0.31
N TYR A 57 0.81 -23.41 -0.25
CA TYR A 57 2.03 -23.91 -0.89
C TYR A 57 1.81 -24.03 -2.38
N ALA A 58 2.77 -23.56 -3.17
CA ALA A 58 2.82 -23.90 -4.58
C ALA A 58 3.46 -25.28 -4.72
N GLU A 59 2.68 -26.31 -5.03
CA GLU A 59 3.18 -27.67 -5.20
C GLU A 59 3.99 -27.80 -6.49
N ASN A 60 3.57 -27.12 -7.53
CA ASN A 60 4.27 -27.06 -8.81
C ASN A 60 4.23 -25.64 -9.36
N MET A 61 5.40 -25.04 -9.51
CA MET A 61 5.54 -23.68 -10.05
C MET A 61 5.14 -23.57 -11.52
N GLU A 62 5.23 -24.69 -12.28
CA GLU A 62 4.86 -24.70 -13.71
C GLU A 62 3.34 -24.72 -13.89
N THR A 63 2.63 -25.48 -13.04
CA THR A 63 1.17 -25.60 -13.11
C THR A 63 0.44 -24.56 -12.27
N GLN A 64 1.16 -23.79 -11.46
CA GLN A 64 0.62 -22.81 -10.51
C GLN A 64 -0.44 -23.40 -9.57
N GLN A 65 -0.37 -24.70 -9.32
CA GLN A 65 -1.26 -25.37 -8.39
C GLN A 65 -0.94 -24.96 -6.97
N VAL A 66 -1.91 -24.31 -6.34
CA VAL A 66 -1.81 -23.87 -4.95
C VAL A 66 -2.57 -24.87 -4.09
N LEU A 67 -1.89 -25.49 -3.15
CA LEU A 67 -2.50 -26.34 -2.12
C LEU A 67 -2.64 -25.55 -0.84
N LEU A 68 -3.83 -25.59 -0.26
CA LEU A 68 -4.11 -25.12 1.09
C LEU A 68 -3.76 -26.24 2.07
N ARG A 69 -2.83 -25.95 2.98
CA ARG A 69 -2.47 -26.88 4.06
C ARG A 69 -2.82 -26.25 5.39
N PHE A 70 -3.43 -27.05 6.27
CA PHE A 70 -3.69 -26.61 7.64
C PHE A 70 -2.38 -26.58 8.44
N ASP A 71 -2.14 -25.44 9.08
CA ASP A 71 -0.97 -25.24 9.93
C ASP A 71 -1.19 -25.86 11.32
N ASN A 72 -0.09 -26.07 12.03
CA ASN A 72 -0.17 -26.47 13.43
C ASN A 72 -0.59 -25.26 14.28
N PRO A 73 -1.79 -25.26 14.89
CA PRO A 73 -2.30 -24.11 15.61
C PRO A 73 -1.46 -23.71 16.82
N LEU A 74 -0.67 -24.63 17.38
CA LEU A 74 0.22 -24.32 18.52
C LEU A 74 1.36 -23.38 18.10
N TRP A 75 1.99 -23.62 16.95
CA TRP A 75 3.02 -22.73 16.45
C TRP A 75 2.47 -21.34 16.13
N ASN A 76 1.31 -21.30 15.49
CA ASN A 76 0.65 -20.03 15.16
C ASN A 76 0.21 -19.26 16.42
N LEU A 77 -0.20 -19.96 17.48
CA LEU A 77 -0.47 -19.34 18.78
C LEU A 77 0.80 -18.76 19.43
N LEU A 78 1.92 -19.48 19.35
CA LEU A 78 3.20 -18.99 19.87
C LEU A 78 3.68 -17.76 19.10
N GLU A 79 3.56 -17.75 17.79
CA GLU A 79 3.87 -16.61 16.96
C GLU A 79 2.96 -15.42 17.30
N LEU A 80 1.65 -15.65 17.40
CA LEU A 80 0.68 -14.62 17.79
C LEU A 80 0.99 -14.05 19.18
N ALA A 81 1.33 -14.90 20.14
CA ALA A 81 1.74 -14.45 21.48
C ALA A 81 3.03 -13.61 21.42
N GLY A 82 4.01 -14.01 20.60
CA GLY A 82 5.23 -13.26 20.34
C GLY A 82 4.96 -11.89 19.72
N TYR A 83 4.12 -11.82 18.70
CA TYR A 83 3.69 -10.55 18.10
C TYR A 83 2.88 -9.70 19.09
N GLY A 84 1.98 -10.30 19.87
CA GLY A 84 1.22 -9.61 20.91
C GLY A 84 2.13 -9.00 21.98
N LEU A 85 3.13 -9.75 22.45
CA LEU A 85 4.13 -9.26 23.41
C LEU A 85 4.95 -8.12 22.80
N LEU A 86 5.43 -8.28 21.57
CA LEU A 86 6.15 -7.24 20.84
C LEU A 86 5.30 -5.97 20.75
N PHE A 87 4.03 -6.10 20.39
CA PHE A 87 3.08 -4.98 20.26
C PHE A 87 2.89 -4.25 21.61
N VAL A 88 2.67 -4.99 22.72
CA VAL A 88 2.52 -4.41 24.05
C VAL A 88 3.81 -3.72 24.52
N CYS A 89 4.98 -4.33 24.28
CA CYS A 89 6.26 -3.71 24.55
C CYS A 89 6.44 -2.40 23.76
N CYS A 90 6.06 -2.40 22.50
CA CYS A 90 6.14 -1.22 21.64
C CYS A 90 5.21 -0.09 22.09
N LEU A 91 3.96 -0.42 22.47
CA LEU A 91 3.03 0.54 23.06
C LEU A 91 3.59 1.15 24.35
N SER A 92 4.13 0.31 25.23
CA SER A 92 4.70 0.75 26.51
C SER A 92 5.93 1.64 26.32
N LEU A 93 6.76 1.35 25.33
CA LEU A 93 7.93 2.15 24.98
C LEU A 93 7.53 3.45 24.27
N SER A 94 6.54 3.40 23.38
CA SER A 94 6.09 4.57 22.59
C SER A 94 5.52 5.68 23.47
N GLY A 95 4.82 5.35 24.57
CA GLY A 95 4.33 6.33 25.54
C GLY A 95 5.44 7.09 26.28
N LYS A 96 6.65 6.52 26.33
CA LYS A 96 7.86 7.15 26.94
C LYS A 96 8.80 7.74 25.89
N ALA A 97 8.63 7.37 24.65
CA ALA A 97 9.54 7.69 23.56
C ALA A 97 9.18 9.04 22.91
N GLY A 98 10.03 10.02 23.07
CA GLY A 98 9.84 11.35 22.48
C GLY A 98 9.90 11.34 20.94
N VAL A 99 9.64 12.52 20.35
CA VAL A 99 9.65 12.77 18.88
C VAL A 99 10.92 12.27 18.20
N LYS A 100 12.07 12.31 18.87
CA LYS A 100 13.37 11.84 18.31
C LYS A 100 13.36 10.34 18.04
N PHE A 101 12.85 9.54 18.97
CA PHE A 101 12.74 8.09 18.79
C PHE A 101 11.86 7.72 17.60
N ARG A 102 10.69 8.33 17.49
CA ARG A 102 9.73 8.09 16.42
C ARG A 102 10.30 8.45 15.05
N ARG A 103 11.02 9.58 14.95
CA ARG A 103 11.74 9.94 13.71
C ARG A 103 12.85 8.94 13.40
N GLY A 104 13.61 8.53 14.42
CA GLY A 104 14.63 7.50 14.27
C GLY A 104 14.05 6.16 13.78
N LEU A 105 12.92 5.74 14.34
CA LEU A 105 12.24 4.53 13.94
C LEU A 105 11.73 4.61 12.48
N LEU A 106 11.19 5.76 12.05
CA LEU A 106 10.80 5.96 10.65
C LEU A 106 12.01 5.85 9.71
N VAL A 107 13.11 6.53 10.02
CA VAL A 107 14.35 6.47 9.23
C VAL A 107 14.91 5.05 9.21
N PHE A 108 14.89 4.35 10.34
CA PHE A 108 15.29 2.95 10.42
C PHE A 108 14.43 2.05 9.54
N THR A 109 13.10 2.20 9.60
CA THR A 109 12.15 1.40 8.78
C THR A 109 12.39 1.60 7.29
N LEU A 110 12.48 2.86 6.85
CA LEU A 110 12.77 3.17 5.44
C LEU A 110 14.16 2.68 5.02
N GLY A 111 15.15 2.86 5.89
CA GLY A 111 16.51 2.34 5.67
C GLY A 111 16.55 0.82 5.58
N LEU A 112 15.78 0.11 6.41
CA LEU A 112 15.66 -1.35 6.36
C LEU A 112 15.04 -1.82 5.03
N ILE A 113 13.98 -1.17 4.57
CA ILE A 113 13.35 -1.47 3.27
C ILE A 113 14.36 -1.27 2.14
N LEU A 114 15.07 -0.14 2.13
CA LEU A 114 16.08 0.16 1.10
C LEU A 114 17.25 -0.83 1.16
N LEU A 115 17.72 -1.18 2.35
CA LEU A 115 18.82 -2.13 2.53
C LEU A 115 18.42 -3.53 2.05
N LEU A 116 17.32 -4.07 2.55
CA LEU A 116 16.86 -5.41 2.16
C LEU A 116 16.45 -5.46 0.69
N GLY A 117 15.75 -4.43 0.19
CA GLY A 117 15.43 -4.31 -1.22
C GLY A 117 16.69 -4.23 -2.09
N GLY A 118 17.69 -3.47 -1.67
CA GLY A 118 18.99 -3.40 -2.35
C GLY A 118 19.71 -4.74 -2.37
N VAL A 119 19.73 -5.46 -1.24
CA VAL A 119 20.29 -6.83 -1.16
C VAL A 119 19.57 -7.77 -2.14
N LEU A 120 18.24 -7.70 -2.19
CA LEU A 120 17.44 -8.52 -3.12
C LEU A 120 17.70 -8.17 -4.59
N ILE A 121 17.97 -6.91 -4.92
CA ILE A 121 18.30 -6.49 -6.28
C ILE A 121 19.69 -7.03 -6.68
N VAL A 122 20.67 -6.92 -5.79
CA VAL A 122 22.07 -7.27 -6.10
C VAL A 122 22.29 -8.79 -6.05
N PHE A 123 21.78 -9.47 -5.06
CA PHE A 123 22.04 -10.89 -4.81
C PHE A 123 20.88 -11.80 -5.23
N GLY A 124 19.67 -11.27 -5.33
CA GLY A 124 18.51 -12.00 -5.79
C GLY A 124 18.53 -12.19 -7.30
N ARG A 125 18.66 -13.44 -7.75
CA ARG A 125 18.63 -13.80 -9.17
C ARG A 125 17.21 -13.87 -9.74
N THR A 126 16.23 -13.23 -9.07
CA THR A 126 14.85 -13.24 -9.52
C THR A 126 14.68 -12.39 -10.76
N VAL A 127 14.21 -13.00 -11.83
CA VAL A 127 13.77 -12.33 -13.07
C VAL A 127 12.24 -12.31 -13.10
N PRO A 128 11.61 -11.42 -13.87
CA PRO A 128 10.18 -11.52 -14.09
C PRO A 128 9.81 -12.91 -14.59
N ALA A 129 8.76 -13.52 -14.05
CA ALA A 129 8.30 -14.85 -14.42
C ALA A 129 6.77 -14.87 -14.58
N ALA A 130 6.24 -15.87 -15.26
CA ALA A 130 4.80 -16.06 -15.49
C ALA A 130 4.13 -14.77 -16.02
N ASP A 131 3.05 -14.35 -15.39
CA ASP A 131 2.28 -13.17 -15.77
C ASP A 131 3.11 -11.88 -15.74
N ALA A 132 4.00 -11.73 -14.75
CA ALA A 132 4.89 -10.58 -14.66
C ALA A 132 5.84 -10.49 -15.88
N LEU A 133 6.33 -11.63 -16.35
CA LEU A 133 7.16 -11.68 -17.56
C LEU A 133 6.35 -11.33 -18.81
N SER A 134 5.11 -11.81 -18.91
CA SER A 134 4.22 -11.50 -20.04
C SER A 134 3.95 -10.00 -20.15
N VAL A 135 3.65 -9.33 -19.04
CA VAL A 135 3.41 -7.88 -19.03
C VAL A 135 4.70 -7.09 -19.28
N TYR A 136 5.84 -7.55 -18.71
CA TYR A 136 7.14 -6.93 -18.91
C TYR A 136 7.58 -7.02 -20.39
N ASN A 137 7.43 -8.19 -21.01
CA ASN A 137 7.76 -8.40 -22.42
C ASN A 137 6.83 -7.57 -23.32
N ALA A 138 5.53 -7.51 -23.01
CA ALA A 138 4.60 -6.66 -23.73
C ALA A 138 5.03 -5.18 -23.71
N ALA A 139 5.48 -4.67 -22.58
CA ALA A 139 6.00 -3.30 -22.47
C ALA A 139 7.29 -3.11 -23.31
N ALA A 140 8.18 -4.09 -23.30
CA ALA A 140 9.42 -4.05 -24.11
C ALA A 140 9.13 -4.10 -25.61
N GLU A 141 8.25 -4.99 -26.06
CA GLU A 141 7.84 -5.09 -27.46
C GLU A 141 7.11 -3.84 -27.95
N TRP A 142 6.27 -3.23 -27.11
CA TRP A 142 5.62 -1.97 -27.42
C TRP A 142 6.61 -0.85 -27.73
N ILE A 143 7.71 -0.77 -26.97
CA ILE A 143 8.80 0.19 -27.22
C ILE A 143 9.44 -0.03 -28.58
N LEU A 144 9.54 -1.29 -29.03
CA LEU A 144 10.08 -1.67 -30.33
C LEU A 144 9.10 -1.44 -31.49
N GLY A 145 7.88 -0.96 -31.20
CA GLY A 145 6.85 -0.67 -32.19
C GLY A 145 5.99 -1.88 -32.59
N ASN A 146 6.13 -2.99 -31.90
CA ASN A 146 5.28 -4.16 -32.11
C ASN A 146 3.91 -3.92 -31.44
N LYS A 147 2.87 -3.71 -32.25
CA LYS A 147 1.50 -3.47 -31.79
C LYS A 147 0.64 -4.74 -31.67
N ASP A 148 1.15 -5.87 -32.14
CA ASP A 148 0.41 -7.15 -32.13
C ASP A 148 0.20 -7.70 -30.73
N ILE A 149 0.92 -7.15 -29.74
CA ILE A 149 0.74 -7.48 -28.31
C ILE A 149 -0.65 -7.16 -27.76
N ILE A 150 -1.44 -6.32 -28.44
CA ILE A 150 -2.83 -6.01 -28.09
C ILE A 150 -3.80 -6.72 -29.05
N HIS A 151 -3.31 -7.63 -29.89
CA HIS A 151 -4.16 -8.33 -30.84
C HIS A 151 -5.27 -9.13 -30.14
N PRO A 152 -6.56 -8.95 -30.49
CA PRO A 152 -7.68 -9.44 -29.70
C PRO A 152 -7.80 -10.96 -29.59
N THR A 153 -7.03 -11.74 -30.34
CA THR A 153 -7.21 -13.18 -30.40
C THR A 153 -6.04 -14.01 -29.83
N VAL A 154 -4.88 -13.43 -29.53
CA VAL A 154 -3.66 -14.23 -29.25
C VAL A 154 -2.77 -13.64 -28.14
N SER A 155 -3.01 -12.41 -27.67
CA SER A 155 -2.10 -11.78 -26.73
C SER A 155 -2.55 -11.94 -25.27
N TYR A 156 -1.59 -12.02 -24.35
CA TYR A 156 -1.84 -12.03 -22.90
C TYR A 156 -2.74 -10.85 -22.47
N LEU A 157 -2.50 -9.65 -23.01
CA LEU A 157 -3.27 -8.46 -22.68
C LEU A 157 -4.70 -8.46 -23.21
N SER A 158 -5.01 -9.27 -24.22
CA SER A 158 -6.40 -9.42 -24.69
C SER A 158 -7.24 -10.24 -23.70
N TYR A 159 -6.63 -11.20 -23.01
CA TYR A 159 -7.29 -11.96 -21.94
C TYR A 159 -7.31 -11.20 -20.61
N TYR A 160 -6.32 -10.34 -20.36
CA TYR A 160 -6.15 -9.58 -19.11
C TYR A 160 -6.02 -8.08 -19.37
N PRO A 161 -7.08 -7.41 -19.88
CA PRO A 161 -7.02 -5.99 -20.25
C PRO A 161 -6.75 -5.06 -19.06
N GLN A 162 -7.03 -5.49 -17.82
CA GLN A 162 -6.69 -4.76 -16.60
C GLN A 162 -5.16 -4.56 -16.41
N GLN A 163 -4.33 -5.36 -17.10
CA GLN A 163 -2.87 -5.26 -17.03
C GLN A 163 -2.29 -4.18 -17.96
N ILE A 164 -3.10 -3.55 -18.81
CA ILE A 164 -2.65 -2.47 -19.73
C ILE A 164 -2.07 -1.29 -18.93
N GLY A 165 -2.65 -0.97 -17.78
CA GLY A 165 -2.12 0.09 -16.89
C GLY A 165 -0.72 -0.23 -16.36
N LEU A 166 -0.49 -1.48 -15.95
CA LEU A 166 0.83 -1.95 -15.53
C LEU A 166 1.82 -1.95 -16.71
N MET A 167 1.39 -2.42 -17.88
CA MET A 167 2.22 -2.40 -19.10
C MET A 167 2.68 -0.97 -19.43
N ALA A 168 1.77 0.01 -19.42
CA ALA A 168 2.09 1.42 -19.69
C ALA A 168 3.06 1.99 -18.64
N PHE A 169 2.89 1.62 -17.37
CA PHE A 169 3.81 2.00 -16.30
C PHE A 169 5.22 1.40 -16.52
N LEU A 170 5.30 0.12 -16.87
CA LEU A 170 6.57 -0.54 -17.16
C LEU A 170 7.21 0.04 -18.43
N GLU A 171 6.43 0.33 -19.48
CA GLU A 171 6.91 1.03 -20.67
C GLU A 171 7.62 2.34 -20.31
N LEU A 172 6.98 3.16 -19.49
CA LEU A 172 7.59 4.42 -19.02
C LEU A 172 8.93 4.16 -18.33
N LEU A 173 9.01 3.19 -17.43
CA LEU A 173 10.24 2.85 -16.73
C LEU A 173 11.32 2.33 -17.67
N LEU A 174 10.97 1.48 -18.63
CA LEU A 174 11.90 0.95 -19.61
C LEU A 174 12.42 2.04 -20.55
N ARG A 175 11.56 3.00 -20.96
CA ARG A 175 12.01 4.18 -21.73
C ARG A 175 12.98 5.02 -20.92
N LEU A 176 12.70 5.29 -19.66
CA LEU A 176 13.62 6.01 -18.76
C LEU A 176 14.96 5.28 -18.61
N TRP A 177 14.92 3.95 -18.47
CA TRP A 177 16.13 3.13 -18.41
C TRP A 177 16.96 3.25 -19.69
N ASN A 178 16.32 3.14 -20.84
CA ASN A 178 17.01 3.23 -22.16
C ASN A 178 17.70 4.59 -22.35
N LEU A 179 17.18 5.68 -21.75
CA LEU A 179 17.85 6.98 -21.79
C LEU A 179 19.17 7.01 -21.01
N THR A 180 19.39 6.10 -20.07
CA THR A 180 20.64 6.05 -19.30
C THR A 180 21.82 5.48 -20.10
N GLY A 181 21.55 4.72 -21.17
CA GLY A 181 22.57 4.03 -21.97
C GLY A 181 23.29 2.89 -21.23
N LEU A 182 22.83 2.51 -20.02
CA LEU A 182 23.45 1.44 -19.25
C LEU A 182 23.13 0.06 -19.84
N SER A 183 24.12 -0.83 -19.84
CA SER A 183 23.99 -2.20 -20.37
C SER A 183 23.41 -3.20 -19.36
N ALA A 184 23.20 -2.79 -18.10
CA ALA A 184 22.61 -3.66 -17.08
C ALA A 184 21.14 -3.99 -17.41
N PRO A 185 20.63 -5.15 -16.95
CA PRO A 185 19.24 -5.52 -17.19
C PRO A 185 18.24 -4.53 -16.58
N ALA A 186 17.29 -4.07 -17.38
CA ALA A 186 16.33 -3.04 -16.99
C ALA A 186 15.44 -3.44 -15.79
N TRP A 187 15.19 -4.74 -15.55
CA TRP A 187 14.41 -5.20 -14.40
C TRP A 187 15.05 -4.87 -13.03
N HIS A 188 16.38 -4.67 -12.96
CA HIS A 188 17.03 -4.18 -11.74
C HIS A 188 16.60 -2.75 -11.42
N PHE A 189 16.48 -1.92 -12.44
CA PHE A 189 15.96 -0.56 -12.31
C PHE A 189 14.49 -0.56 -11.90
N VAL A 190 13.66 -1.40 -12.53
CA VAL A 190 12.25 -1.54 -12.17
C VAL A 190 12.10 -1.95 -10.70
N LYS A 191 12.88 -2.94 -10.24
CA LYS A 191 12.89 -3.34 -8.82
C LYS A 191 13.32 -2.21 -7.88
N LEU A 192 14.32 -1.42 -8.27
CA LEU A 192 14.75 -0.26 -7.50
C LEU A 192 13.60 0.75 -7.34
N VAL A 193 12.89 1.03 -8.43
CA VAL A 193 11.70 1.89 -8.40
C VAL A 193 10.63 1.29 -7.48
N TYR A 194 10.40 -0.02 -7.50
CA TYR A 194 9.44 -0.70 -6.63
C TYR A 194 9.80 -0.57 -5.15
N VAL A 195 11.07 -0.75 -4.80
CA VAL A 195 11.56 -0.51 -3.43
C VAL A 195 11.33 0.94 -2.99
N CYS A 196 11.60 1.90 -3.88
CA CYS A 196 11.30 3.32 -3.62
C CYS A 196 9.80 3.57 -3.46
N LEU A 197 8.97 2.98 -4.30
CA LEU A 197 7.50 3.07 -4.20
C LEU A 197 6.97 2.47 -2.89
N LEU A 198 7.57 1.37 -2.40
CA LEU A 198 7.24 0.81 -1.10
C LEU A 198 7.59 1.79 0.03
N CYS A 199 8.75 2.44 -0.03
CA CYS A 199 9.10 3.51 0.92
C CYS A 199 8.09 4.67 0.87
N VAL A 200 7.66 5.08 -0.33
CA VAL A 200 6.62 6.10 -0.52
C VAL A 200 5.31 5.66 0.13
N ALA A 201 4.86 4.42 -0.12
CA ALA A 201 3.65 3.88 0.48
C ALA A 201 3.70 3.95 2.02
N VAL A 202 4.79 3.43 2.61
CA VAL A 202 4.98 3.43 4.07
C VAL A 202 5.00 4.86 4.63
N LEU A 203 5.67 5.79 3.97
CA LEU A 203 5.73 7.18 4.40
C LEU A 203 4.35 7.86 4.39
N PHE A 204 3.57 7.65 3.33
CA PHE A 204 2.25 8.25 3.21
C PHE A 204 1.22 7.60 4.13
N GLN A 205 1.28 6.29 4.35
CA GLN A 205 0.47 5.62 5.38
C GLN A 205 0.83 6.13 6.78
N TYR A 206 2.12 6.22 7.13
CA TYR A 206 2.56 6.81 8.40
C TYR A 206 1.99 8.22 8.60
N ARG A 207 1.97 9.05 7.56
CA ARG A 207 1.38 10.40 7.62
C ARG A 207 -0.14 10.38 7.76
N SER A 208 -0.81 9.42 7.12
CA SER A 208 -2.28 9.25 7.19
C SER A 208 -2.75 8.92 8.59
N LEU A 209 -1.95 8.19 9.38
CA LEU A 209 -2.29 7.83 10.76
C LEU A 209 -2.57 9.06 11.64
N ARG A 210 -1.93 10.19 11.38
CA ARG A 210 -2.15 11.43 12.13
C ARG A 210 -3.57 11.99 11.92
N TYR A 211 -4.17 11.75 10.76
CA TYR A 211 -5.54 12.18 10.45
C TYR A 211 -6.56 11.17 10.96
N LEU A 212 -6.21 9.88 10.94
CA LEU A 212 -7.11 8.80 11.36
C LEU A 212 -7.19 8.68 12.89
N TRP A 213 -6.08 8.93 13.61
CA TRP A 213 -5.97 8.83 15.07
C TRP A 213 -5.25 10.08 15.62
N PRO A 214 -5.88 11.26 15.61
CA PRO A 214 -5.22 12.51 16.01
C PRO A 214 -4.75 12.49 17.47
N ASP A 215 -5.50 11.87 18.37
CA ASP A 215 -5.19 11.83 19.80
C ASP A 215 -4.14 10.77 20.15
N ASP A 216 -4.17 9.62 19.47
CA ASP A 216 -3.30 8.46 19.71
C ASP A 216 -2.25 8.23 18.59
N TRP A 217 -2.04 9.22 17.73
CA TRP A 217 -1.20 9.01 16.55
C TRP A 217 0.23 8.61 16.88
N GLU A 218 0.76 9.03 18.04
CA GLU A 218 2.14 8.73 18.43
C GLU A 218 2.37 7.25 18.72
N PRO A 219 1.61 6.59 19.59
CA PRO A 219 1.75 5.16 19.82
C PRO A 219 1.34 4.35 18.57
N VAL A 220 0.27 4.73 17.90
CA VAL A 220 -0.20 4.04 16.68
C VAL A 220 0.85 4.06 15.58
N SER A 221 1.51 5.21 15.37
CA SER A 221 2.57 5.31 14.35
C SER A 221 3.82 4.48 14.69
N CYS A 222 4.21 4.38 15.96
CA CYS A 222 5.29 3.48 16.37
C CYS A 222 4.94 2.02 16.13
N CYS A 223 3.73 1.60 16.52
CA CYS A 223 3.25 0.23 16.27
C CYS A 223 3.21 -0.09 14.77
N TYR A 224 2.71 0.82 13.95
CA TYR A 224 2.69 0.67 12.51
C TYR A 224 4.11 0.45 11.94
N LEU A 225 5.09 1.30 12.32
CA LEU A 225 6.46 1.17 11.82
C LEU A 225 7.10 -0.15 12.22
N ILE A 226 6.85 -0.63 13.43
CA ILE A 226 7.36 -1.92 13.89
C ILE A 226 6.71 -3.08 13.13
N LEU A 227 5.40 -3.03 12.92
CA LEU A 227 4.71 -4.02 12.08
C LEU A 227 5.27 -4.04 10.65
N VAL A 228 5.58 -2.88 10.08
CA VAL A 228 6.24 -2.80 8.77
C VAL A 228 7.63 -3.44 8.81
N CYS A 229 8.44 -3.19 9.84
CA CYS A 229 9.76 -3.81 9.99
C CYS A 229 9.67 -5.34 10.12
N CYS A 230 8.63 -5.85 10.78
CA CYS A 230 8.41 -7.29 10.95
C CYS A 230 7.79 -7.94 9.70
N ASN A 231 7.21 -7.16 8.78
CA ASN A 231 6.57 -7.68 7.58
C ASN A 231 7.59 -7.92 6.45
N LEU A 232 8.48 -8.88 6.66
CA LEU A 232 9.47 -9.29 5.64
C LEU A 232 8.81 -9.69 4.31
N PRO A 233 7.68 -10.44 4.25
CA PRO A 233 7.02 -10.76 2.99
C PRO A 233 6.70 -9.54 2.14
N MET A 234 6.26 -8.43 2.73
CA MET A 234 5.98 -7.19 2.00
C MET A 234 7.26 -6.61 1.36
N ILE A 235 8.40 -6.69 2.08
CA ILE A 235 9.69 -6.21 1.56
C ILE A 235 10.18 -7.14 0.45
N LEU A 236 10.09 -8.46 0.65
CA LEU A 236 10.43 -9.47 -0.36
C LEU A 236 9.60 -9.30 -1.63
N TYR A 237 8.33 -8.96 -1.47
CA TYR A 237 7.40 -8.75 -2.58
C TYR A 237 7.80 -7.60 -3.51
N SER A 238 8.59 -6.62 -3.03
CA SER A 238 9.15 -5.56 -3.87
C SER A 238 10.10 -6.06 -4.98
N SER A 239 10.58 -7.29 -4.85
CA SER A 239 11.40 -7.95 -5.90
C SER A 239 10.59 -8.54 -7.05
N PHE A 240 9.27 -8.66 -6.90
CA PHE A 240 8.36 -9.11 -7.95
C PHE A 240 7.93 -7.92 -8.81
N VAL A 241 8.19 -8.01 -10.11
CA VAL A 241 7.86 -6.95 -11.07
C VAL A 241 6.41 -7.11 -11.51
N TYR A 242 5.47 -6.79 -10.63
CA TYR A 242 4.03 -6.86 -10.89
C TYR A 242 3.28 -5.64 -10.32
N GLY A 243 1.95 -5.58 -10.45
CA GLY A 243 1.17 -4.36 -10.23
C GLY A 243 0.91 -3.94 -8.79
N GLU A 244 1.13 -4.84 -7.82
CA GLU A 244 0.71 -4.62 -6.43
C GLU A 244 1.45 -3.49 -5.74
N ILE A 245 2.77 -3.43 -5.85
CA ILE A 245 3.57 -2.37 -5.20
C ILE A 245 3.26 -0.98 -5.77
N PRO A 246 3.23 -0.77 -7.11
CA PRO A 246 2.78 0.51 -7.66
C PRO A 246 1.37 0.88 -7.23
N SER A 247 0.43 -0.06 -7.27
CA SER A 247 -0.97 0.18 -6.86
C SER A 247 -1.07 0.53 -5.37
N PHE A 248 -0.32 -0.17 -4.52
CA PHE A 248 -0.26 0.08 -3.09
C PHE A 248 0.30 1.48 -2.78
N ALA A 249 1.35 1.90 -3.49
CA ALA A 249 1.91 3.25 -3.35
C ALA A 249 0.92 4.33 -3.78
N MET A 250 0.28 4.16 -4.94
CA MET A 250 -0.74 5.09 -5.44
C MET A 250 -1.93 5.20 -4.50
N LEU A 251 -2.43 4.06 -4.00
CA LEU A 251 -3.52 4.03 -3.02
C LEU A 251 -3.14 4.74 -1.72
N SER A 252 -1.93 4.52 -1.21
CA SER A 252 -1.43 5.16 0.01
C SER A 252 -1.33 6.68 -0.13
N VAL A 253 -0.84 7.16 -1.27
CA VAL A 253 -0.78 8.59 -1.60
C VAL A 253 -2.20 9.16 -1.74
N GLY A 254 -3.08 8.46 -2.48
CA GLY A 254 -4.47 8.89 -2.69
C GLY A 254 -5.24 8.99 -1.36
N LEU A 255 -5.09 8.00 -0.48
CA LEU A 255 -5.69 8.03 0.85
C LEU A 255 -5.20 9.23 1.68
N PHE A 256 -3.88 9.47 1.69
CA PHE A 256 -3.32 10.63 2.39
C PHE A 256 -3.88 11.95 1.87
N LEU A 257 -3.95 12.11 0.55
CA LEU A 257 -4.48 13.34 -0.06
C LEU A 257 -5.97 13.52 0.28
N LEU A 258 -6.75 12.43 0.23
CA LEU A 258 -8.16 12.45 0.62
C LEU A 258 -8.33 12.88 2.08
N LEU A 259 -7.57 12.26 3.00
CA LEU A 259 -7.64 12.58 4.43
C LEU A 259 -7.18 14.01 4.74
N LYS A 260 -6.30 14.57 3.91
CA LYS A 260 -5.85 15.96 4.06
C LYS A 260 -6.89 16.98 3.60
N LEU A 261 -7.77 16.59 2.68
CA LEU A 261 -8.83 17.45 2.15
C LEU A 261 -10.09 17.45 3.02
N LEU A 262 -10.32 16.38 3.81
CA LEU A 262 -11.40 16.25 4.79
C LEU A 262 -11.08 16.99 6.09
#